data_27232942da9a241b17715e3329b5bab1
#
_entry.id   27232942da9a241b17715e3329b5bab1
#
_cell.length_a   1.000
_cell.length_b   1.000
_cell.length_c   1.000
_cell.angle_alpha   90.00
_cell.angle_beta   90.00
_cell.angle_gamma   90.00
#
_symmetry.space_group_name_H-M   'P 1'
#
loop_
_entity.id
_entity.type
_entity.pdbx_description
1 polymer ?
#
loop_
_entity_poly.entity_id
_entity_poly.type
_entity_poly.pdbx_seq_one_letter_code
_entity_poly.pdbx_strand_id
1 'polypeptide(L)'
;MALDGGANYPREILGNKGHGIDMMRRHHLPVPPAFCITTEVGVRYLAAPESTIAAIWDDVLDRMSWLETETSCTFGRGPNPLLVSVRSGATQSMPGMMDTILDVGMTDAVERVLARPGAADFAHDTRRRFTSMYRRIVGSAGPITDDPYAQLRASIEAVFASWNSPRAVAYRDHHGLDDQGGTAVVVQAMVFGNLTAXSGAGVLSSRNPITGANEPFGEWLPGGQGDDVVSGLVAVAPITALRDQQPAVYDQLMAAARSLERMAGDVQEIEFTVEDSQLWLLQTRGAERSAQAAVRLALQLHHEGLIDDTETLRRVTPTHIETLLRPSLQTETRLAAPLLAKGLPACPXVXSGTAYTEVDEALDAAXRGEPVILVRDHTRPEDVMGMLAAQGIXTXVGGAASHAAVVSRELGRVAVVGCGPGVAAALAGKEITVDGXXQAKXAKAXXXCLPGRKVTRRSCASWPTSRNGSVHERVDGTAGRAAQGPGDHHRPGADLG
;
A
#
# COMPACT_ATOMS: atom_id res chain seq x y z
N MET A 1 -5.54 8.29 24.32
CA MET A 1 -4.11 8.42 24.72
C MET A 1 -3.43 9.40 23.80
N ALA A 2 -2.72 10.40 24.34
CA ALA A 2 -1.89 11.28 23.52
C ALA A 2 -0.74 10.46 22.92
N LEU A 3 -0.44 10.70 21.64
CA LEU A 3 0.69 10.05 20.95
C LEU A 3 1.85 11.08 20.90
N ASP A 4 2.38 11.37 22.08
CA ASP A 4 3.40 12.42 22.28
C ASP A 4 4.82 11.86 22.39
N GLY A 5 4.97 10.56 22.16
CA GLY A 5 6.23 9.84 22.33
C GLY A 5 6.35 9.19 23.69
N GLY A 6 5.41 9.45 24.60
CA GLY A 6 5.40 8.91 25.95
C GLY A 6 4.31 7.85 26.19
N ALA A 7 3.47 7.56 25.21
CA ALA A 7 2.38 6.61 25.37
C ALA A 7 2.92 5.21 25.72
N ASN A 8 3.92 4.77 25.00
CA ASN A 8 4.68 3.54 25.27
C ASN A 8 3.79 2.29 25.48
N TYR A 9 2.70 2.22 24.73
CA TYR A 9 1.80 1.06 24.72
C TYR A 9 2.13 0.18 23.52
N PRO A 10 1.86 -1.13 23.62
CA PRO A 10 2.15 -2.03 22.52
C PRO A 10 1.22 -1.80 21.33
N ARG A 11 1.65 -2.32 20.19
CA ARG A 11 0.93 -2.20 18.91
C ARG A 11 -0.50 -2.76 18.99
N GLU A 12 -0.70 -3.79 19.82
CA GLU A 12 -2.01 -4.41 20.01
C GLU A 12 -3.04 -3.43 20.59
N ILE A 13 -2.59 -2.44 21.33
CA ILE A 13 -3.42 -1.42 21.98
C ILE A 13 -3.60 -0.19 21.07
N LEU A 14 -2.51 0.29 20.47
CA LEU A 14 -2.52 1.53 19.67
C LEU A 14 -2.83 1.29 18.20
N GLY A 15 -2.79 0.05 17.74
CA GLY A 15 -2.81 -0.26 16.31
C GLY A 15 -1.49 0.12 15.65
N ASN A 16 -1.32 -0.27 14.40
CA ASN A 16 -0.10 0.03 13.64
C ASN A 16 0.14 1.54 13.51
N LYS A 17 -0.91 2.29 13.16
CA LYS A 17 -0.77 3.74 12.95
C LYS A 17 -0.42 4.47 14.23
N GLY A 18 -1.17 4.19 15.31
CA GLY A 18 -0.91 4.85 16.60
C GLY A 18 0.46 4.55 17.15
N HIS A 19 0.87 3.28 17.06
CA HIS A 19 2.20 2.83 17.50
C HIS A 19 3.30 3.54 16.70
N GLY A 20 3.15 3.62 15.38
CA GLY A 20 4.13 4.28 14.51
C GLY A 20 4.25 5.77 14.81
N ILE A 21 3.13 6.45 15.00
CA ILE A 21 3.12 7.89 15.33
C ILE A 21 3.82 8.14 16.66
N ASP A 22 3.48 7.36 17.70
CA ASP A 22 4.10 7.52 19.01
C ASP A 22 5.61 7.28 18.96
N MET A 23 6.02 6.25 18.23
CA MET A 23 7.45 5.93 18.03
C MET A 23 8.18 7.07 17.31
N MET A 24 7.59 7.60 16.24
CA MET A 24 8.21 8.72 15.51
C MET A 24 8.31 9.98 16.38
N ARG A 25 7.28 10.28 17.17
CA ARG A 25 7.31 11.41 18.11
C ARG A 25 8.38 11.22 19.19
N ARG A 26 8.53 10.00 19.69
CA ARG A 26 9.58 9.66 20.70
C ARG A 26 10.98 9.96 20.17
N HIS A 27 11.18 9.76 18.87
CA HIS A 27 12.48 10.01 18.22
C HIS A 27 12.58 11.40 17.60
N HIS A 28 11.67 12.31 17.97
CA HIS A 28 11.68 13.72 17.56
C HIS A 28 11.58 13.94 16.07
N LEU A 29 10.96 13.00 15.35
CA LEU A 29 10.67 13.18 13.94
C LEU A 29 9.49 14.13 13.75
N PRO A 30 9.42 14.87 12.63
CA PRO A 30 8.36 15.86 12.41
C PRO A 30 7.03 15.18 12.06
N VAL A 31 6.20 14.96 13.07
CA VAL A 31 4.91 14.29 12.95
C VAL A 31 3.82 15.20 13.52
N PRO A 32 2.71 15.44 12.79
CA PRO A 32 1.62 16.23 13.35
C PRO A 32 1.07 15.58 14.62
N PRO A 33 0.73 16.37 15.64
CA PRO A 33 0.22 15.80 16.90
C PRO A 33 -1.03 14.97 16.67
N ALA A 34 -1.16 13.90 17.45
CA ALA A 34 -2.28 12.96 17.33
C ALA A 34 -2.59 12.33 18.68
N PHE A 35 -3.82 11.83 18.84
CA PHE A 35 -4.15 10.94 19.94
C PHE A 35 -4.83 9.68 19.38
N CYS A 36 -4.85 8.65 20.21
CA CYS A 36 -5.37 7.34 19.85
C CYS A 36 -6.50 6.93 20.79
N ILE A 37 -7.60 6.48 20.22
CA ILE A 37 -8.64 5.74 20.91
C ILE A 37 -8.31 4.25 20.66
N THR A 38 -8.08 3.49 21.72
CA THR A 38 -7.41 2.19 21.65
C THR A 38 -8.26 1.10 20.99
N THR A 39 -7.61 0.00 20.59
CA THR A 39 -8.30 -1.17 20.06
C THR A 39 -9.29 -1.74 21.07
N GLU A 40 -8.99 -1.67 22.37
CA GLU A 40 -9.90 -2.12 23.44
C GLU A 40 -11.23 -1.38 23.37
N VAL A 41 -11.18 -0.07 23.17
CA VAL A 41 -12.39 0.75 23.00
C VAL A 41 -13.11 0.34 21.70
N GLY A 42 -12.36 0.06 20.65
CA GLY A 42 -12.93 -0.40 19.37
C GLY A 42 -13.74 -1.69 19.54
N VAL A 43 -13.20 -2.66 20.25
CA VAL A 43 -13.91 -3.92 20.55
C VAL A 43 -15.19 -3.65 21.36
N ARG A 44 -15.09 -2.79 22.39
CA ARG A 44 -16.25 -2.38 23.19
C ARG A 44 -17.31 -1.67 22.33
N TYR A 45 -16.85 -0.80 21.41
CA TYR A 45 -17.77 -0.09 20.52
C TYR A 45 -18.57 -1.06 19.65
N LEU A 46 -17.93 -2.07 19.10
CA LEU A 46 -18.63 -3.03 18.23
C LEU A 46 -19.70 -3.81 19.01
N ALA A 47 -19.49 -4.05 20.32
CA ALA A 47 -20.46 -4.72 21.16
C ALA A 47 -21.59 -3.80 21.66
N ALA A 48 -21.28 -2.52 21.96
CA ALA A 48 -22.21 -1.57 22.55
C ALA A 48 -21.86 -0.14 22.11
N PRO A 49 -22.27 0.26 20.88
CA PRO A 49 -21.78 1.53 20.31
C PRO A 49 -22.12 2.76 21.15
N GLU A 50 -23.40 2.96 21.48
CA GLU A 50 -23.83 4.20 22.13
C GLU A 50 -23.24 4.36 23.52
N SER A 51 -23.25 3.30 24.34
CA SER A 51 -22.70 3.37 25.69
C SER A 51 -21.19 3.54 25.69
N THR A 52 -20.49 2.95 24.72
CA THR A 52 -19.03 3.08 24.59
C THR A 52 -18.65 4.52 24.26
N ILE A 53 -19.31 5.12 23.25
CA ILE A 53 -19.02 6.51 22.87
C ILE A 53 -19.33 7.46 24.04
N ALA A 54 -20.47 7.28 24.69
CA ALA A 54 -20.82 8.10 25.86
C ALA A 54 -19.76 8.01 26.97
N ALA A 55 -19.24 6.79 27.23
CA ALA A 55 -18.26 6.58 28.29
C ALA A 55 -16.91 7.25 28.00
N ILE A 56 -16.50 7.37 26.74
CA ILE A 56 -15.18 7.93 26.38
C ILE A 56 -15.26 9.41 25.97
N TRP A 57 -16.44 9.99 25.84
CA TRP A 57 -16.57 11.30 25.17
C TRP A 57 -15.82 12.41 25.91
N ASP A 58 -15.89 12.43 27.24
CA ASP A 58 -15.14 13.44 28.02
C ASP A 58 -13.63 13.29 27.80
N ASP A 59 -13.13 12.06 27.71
CA ASP A 59 -11.71 11.81 27.41
C ASP A 59 -11.35 12.32 26.00
N VAL A 60 -12.26 12.14 25.04
CA VAL A 60 -12.06 12.67 23.67
C VAL A 60 -11.96 14.19 23.69
N LEU A 61 -12.85 14.85 24.43
CA LEU A 61 -12.82 16.32 24.56
C LEU A 61 -11.52 16.80 25.20
N ASP A 62 -11.04 16.11 26.24
CA ASP A 62 -9.74 16.41 26.87
C ASP A 62 -8.59 16.27 25.88
N ARG A 63 -8.60 15.20 25.08
CA ARG A 63 -7.55 15.01 24.06
C ARG A 63 -7.63 16.05 22.94
N MET A 64 -8.83 16.48 22.56
CA MET A 64 -8.99 17.57 21.60
C MET A 64 -8.42 18.89 22.15
N SER A 65 -8.66 19.19 23.43
CA SER A 65 -8.05 20.36 24.10
C SER A 65 -6.52 20.28 24.07
N TRP A 66 -5.97 19.08 24.31
CA TRP A 66 -4.53 18.84 24.21
C TRP A 66 -4.03 19.11 22.77
N LEU A 67 -4.75 18.62 21.72
CA LEU A 67 -4.38 18.91 20.33
C LEU A 67 -4.40 20.41 20.03
N GLU A 68 -5.39 21.13 20.54
CA GLU A 68 -5.48 22.58 20.36
C GLU A 68 -4.27 23.28 20.96
N THR A 69 -3.83 22.85 22.14
CA THR A 69 -2.63 23.39 22.81
C THR A 69 -1.38 23.09 21.98
N GLU A 70 -1.21 21.83 21.54
CA GLU A 70 -0.03 21.41 20.77
C GLU A 70 0.10 22.15 19.43
N THR A 71 -1.04 22.47 18.78
CA THR A 71 -1.04 23.11 17.47
C THR A 71 -1.20 24.64 17.54
N SER A 72 -1.59 25.19 18.68
CA SER A 72 -1.99 26.59 18.83
C SER A 72 -3.14 26.97 17.89
N CYS A 73 -4.04 26.02 17.64
CA CYS A 73 -5.21 26.17 16.76
C CYS A 73 -6.46 25.77 17.52
N THR A 74 -7.64 26.21 17.05
CA THR A 74 -8.92 25.89 17.69
C THR A 74 -9.75 24.99 16.78
N PHE A 75 -10.22 23.87 17.30
CA PHE A 75 -10.91 22.87 16.49
C PHE A 75 -12.18 23.44 15.86
N GLY A 76 -12.19 23.48 14.52
CA GLY A 76 -13.36 23.83 13.71
C GLY A 76 -13.81 25.28 13.83
N ARG A 77 -12.96 26.18 14.34
CA ARG A 77 -13.35 27.60 14.53
C ARG A 77 -12.13 28.50 14.75
N GLY A 78 -12.40 29.78 14.80
CA GLY A 78 -11.42 30.80 15.17
C GLY A 78 -10.54 31.23 14.01
N PRO A 79 -9.59 32.16 14.28
CA PRO A 79 -8.72 32.68 13.23
C PRO A 79 -7.66 31.69 12.76
N ASN A 80 -7.33 30.70 13.59
CA ASN A 80 -6.42 29.59 13.27
C ASN A 80 -7.15 28.28 13.50
N PRO A 81 -8.00 27.86 12.56
CA PRO A 81 -8.80 26.66 12.78
C PRO A 81 -7.97 25.38 12.67
N LEU A 82 -8.19 24.46 13.62
CA LEU A 82 -7.65 23.12 13.57
C LEU A 82 -8.65 22.24 12.81
N LEU A 83 -8.16 21.50 11.82
CA LEU A 83 -8.87 20.39 11.21
C LEU A 83 -8.12 19.11 11.59
N VAL A 84 -8.83 17.98 11.65
CA VAL A 84 -8.23 16.70 12.00
C VAL A 84 -8.60 15.63 10.99
N SER A 85 -7.73 14.62 10.87
CA SER A 85 -8.08 13.35 10.23
C SER A 85 -8.52 12.36 11.30
N VAL A 86 -9.47 11.50 10.94
CA VAL A 86 -9.94 10.39 11.78
C VAL A 86 -9.68 9.10 11.00
N ARG A 87 -8.75 8.30 11.50
CA ARG A 87 -8.17 7.18 10.75
C ARG A 87 -8.22 5.90 11.57
N SER A 88 -8.50 4.78 10.91
CA SER A 88 -8.39 3.46 11.54
C SER A 88 -6.94 3.09 11.82
N GLY A 89 -6.74 2.27 12.85
CA GLY A 89 -5.42 1.76 13.21
C GLY A 89 -5.51 0.33 13.73
N ALA A 90 -5.73 -0.62 12.84
CA ALA A 90 -5.72 -2.03 13.23
C ALA A 90 -4.30 -2.52 13.53
N THR A 91 -4.18 -3.60 14.28
CA THR A 91 -2.90 -4.23 14.62
C THR A 91 -2.19 -4.73 13.36
N GLN A 92 -2.95 -5.27 12.43
CA GLN A 92 -2.43 -5.71 11.14
C GLN A 92 -2.89 -4.77 10.03
N SER A 93 -2.00 -4.49 9.11
CA SER A 93 -2.31 -3.60 7.98
C SER A 93 -3.35 -4.25 7.07
N MET A 94 -4.37 -3.48 6.70
CA MET A 94 -5.40 -3.89 5.74
C MET A 94 -5.60 -2.73 4.75
N PRO A 95 -4.70 -2.60 3.77
CA PRO A 95 -4.69 -1.41 2.89
C PRO A 95 -6.02 -1.23 2.16
N GLY A 96 -6.62 -0.05 2.30
CA GLY A 96 -7.87 0.30 1.63
C GLY A 96 -9.14 -0.33 2.20
N MET A 97 -9.01 -1.19 3.24
CA MET A 97 -10.17 -1.91 3.77
C MET A 97 -10.94 -1.11 4.81
N MET A 98 -10.26 -0.22 5.52
CA MET A 98 -10.83 0.56 6.62
C MET A 98 -10.98 2.02 6.22
N ASP A 99 -11.94 2.69 6.82
CA ASP A 99 -12.26 4.07 6.47
C ASP A 99 -11.32 5.08 7.10
N THR A 100 -11.16 6.21 6.41
CA THR A 100 -10.45 7.41 6.84
C THR A 100 -11.29 8.62 6.47
N ILE A 101 -11.44 9.57 7.38
CA ILE A 101 -12.13 10.84 7.09
C ILE A 101 -11.15 11.97 7.36
N LEU A 102 -10.93 12.80 6.34
CA LEU A 102 -10.00 13.94 6.39
C LEU A 102 -10.78 15.23 6.59
N ASP A 103 -10.08 16.24 7.10
CA ASP A 103 -10.57 17.63 7.21
C ASP A 103 -11.80 17.75 8.12
N VAL A 104 -11.94 16.89 9.12
CA VAL A 104 -13.02 16.96 10.11
C VAL A 104 -12.85 18.25 10.91
N GLY A 105 -13.94 18.97 11.11
CA GLY A 105 -13.97 20.32 11.67
C GLY A 105 -14.23 21.38 10.62
N MET A 106 -14.34 20.99 9.35
CA MET A 106 -14.63 21.92 8.26
C MET A 106 -16.07 22.41 8.36
N THR A 107 -16.23 23.71 8.45
CA THR A 107 -17.52 24.40 8.53
C THR A 107 -17.52 25.56 7.54
N ASP A 108 -18.68 26.20 7.35
CA ASP A 108 -18.75 27.40 6.51
C ASP A 108 -17.84 28.51 7.05
N ALA A 109 -17.77 28.67 8.38
CA ALA A 109 -16.90 29.66 9.01
C ALA A 109 -15.42 29.34 8.77
N VAL A 110 -15.03 28.06 8.88
CA VAL A 110 -13.65 27.63 8.63
C VAL A 110 -13.27 27.88 7.17
N GLU A 111 -14.15 27.52 6.24
CA GLU A 111 -13.88 27.76 4.80
C GLU A 111 -13.62 29.24 4.54
N ARG A 112 -14.42 30.14 5.11
CA ARG A 112 -14.21 31.58 4.97
C ARG A 112 -12.86 32.05 5.52
N VAL A 113 -12.45 31.49 6.66
CA VAL A 113 -11.14 31.83 7.27
C VAL A 113 -9.99 31.32 6.41
N LEU A 114 -10.11 30.08 5.91
CA LEU A 114 -9.07 29.48 5.06
C LEU A 114 -8.96 30.16 3.70
N ALA A 115 -10.04 30.77 3.21
CA ALA A 115 -10.08 31.49 1.93
C ALA A 115 -9.44 32.88 2.03
N ARG A 116 -8.25 32.98 2.62
CA ARG A 116 -7.45 34.20 2.66
C ARG A 116 -7.07 34.65 1.24
N PRO A 117 -6.68 35.93 1.07
CA PRO A 117 -6.22 36.35 -0.26
C PRO A 117 -5.15 35.41 -0.82
N GLY A 118 -5.41 34.88 -1.99
CA GLY A 118 -4.53 33.94 -2.67
C GLY A 118 -4.73 32.47 -2.29
N ALA A 119 -5.64 32.14 -1.38
CA ALA A 119 -5.88 30.77 -0.92
C ALA A 119 -7.34 30.30 -1.08
N ALA A 120 -8.12 30.98 -1.90
CA ALA A 120 -9.52 30.61 -2.12
C ALA A 120 -9.67 29.20 -2.73
N ASP A 121 -8.79 28.86 -3.67
CA ASP A 121 -8.81 27.53 -4.30
C ASP A 121 -8.51 26.43 -3.29
N PHE A 122 -7.55 26.67 -2.39
CA PHE A 122 -7.21 25.75 -1.30
C PHE A 122 -8.41 25.52 -0.37
N ALA A 123 -9.05 26.61 0.07
CA ALA A 123 -10.20 26.51 0.97
C ALA A 123 -11.35 25.73 0.33
N HIS A 124 -11.65 26.04 -0.93
CA HIS A 124 -12.71 25.37 -1.69
C HIS A 124 -12.39 23.87 -1.90
N ASP A 125 -11.16 23.55 -2.29
CA ASP A 125 -10.74 22.17 -2.49
C ASP A 125 -10.83 21.37 -1.18
N THR A 126 -10.38 21.94 -0.08
CA THR A 126 -10.43 21.30 1.24
C THR A 126 -11.89 21.04 1.65
N ARG A 127 -12.78 22.01 1.43
CA ARG A 127 -14.21 21.85 1.69
C ARG A 127 -14.82 20.73 0.83
N ARG A 128 -14.49 20.70 -0.44
CA ARG A 128 -14.99 19.70 -1.40
C ARG A 128 -14.54 18.30 -0.98
N ARG A 129 -13.27 18.14 -0.62
CA ARG A 129 -12.70 16.86 -0.17
C ARG A 129 -13.43 16.35 1.07
N PHE A 130 -13.57 17.21 2.08
CA PHE A 130 -14.29 16.86 3.30
C PHE A 130 -15.72 16.42 3.01
N THR A 131 -16.45 17.24 2.25
CA THR A 131 -17.86 16.99 1.94
C THR A 131 -18.06 15.63 1.26
N SER A 132 -17.25 15.36 0.23
CA SER A 132 -17.32 14.10 -0.54
C SER A 132 -17.02 12.89 0.36
N MET A 133 -15.95 12.96 1.13
CA MET A 133 -15.50 11.85 1.97
C MET A 133 -16.47 11.61 3.14
N TYR A 134 -16.90 12.66 3.81
CA TYR A 134 -17.81 12.58 4.95
C TYR A 134 -19.14 11.94 4.51
N ARG A 135 -19.72 12.42 3.38
CA ARG A 135 -20.98 11.86 2.87
C ARG A 135 -20.85 10.38 2.52
N ARG A 136 -19.76 10.00 1.88
CA ARG A 136 -19.55 8.61 1.48
C ARG A 136 -19.43 7.68 2.69
N ILE A 137 -18.74 8.12 3.74
CA ILE A 137 -18.36 7.24 4.87
C ILE A 137 -19.40 7.32 6.00
N VAL A 138 -19.83 8.51 6.38
CA VAL A 138 -20.82 8.68 7.45
C VAL A 138 -22.24 8.39 6.92
N GLY A 139 -22.45 8.55 5.62
CA GLY A 139 -23.74 8.19 5.00
C GLY A 139 -24.80 9.27 5.09
N SER A 140 -24.42 10.52 5.20
CA SER A 140 -25.37 11.63 5.29
C SER A 140 -25.87 12.05 3.91
N ALA A 141 -27.17 11.92 3.66
CA ALA A 141 -27.80 12.40 2.44
C ALA A 141 -28.21 13.87 2.53
N GLY A 142 -28.26 14.42 3.74
CA GLY A 142 -28.64 15.81 3.98
C GLY A 142 -27.48 16.76 4.12
N PRO A 143 -27.71 17.98 4.58
CA PRO A 143 -26.64 18.92 4.89
C PRO A 143 -25.74 18.38 5.99
N ILE A 144 -24.44 18.58 5.84
CA ILE A 144 -23.48 18.21 6.87
C ILE A 144 -23.56 19.27 7.99
N THR A 145 -23.58 18.80 9.22
CA THR A 145 -23.64 19.68 10.40
C THR A 145 -22.46 20.65 10.43
N ASP A 146 -22.73 21.87 10.84
CA ASP A 146 -21.69 22.88 11.11
C ASP A 146 -21.15 22.81 12.56
N ASP A 147 -21.51 21.77 13.32
CA ASP A 147 -20.95 21.50 14.64
C ASP A 147 -19.72 20.60 14.48
N PRO A 148 -18.49 21.11 14.69
CA PRO A 148 -17.27 20.30 14.52
C PRO A 148 -17.25 19.06 15.42
N TYR A 149 -17.76 19.15 16.64
CA TYR A 149 -17.74 18.01 17.57
C TYR A 149 -18.75 16.94 17.17
N ALA A 150 -19.89 17.32 16.59
CA ALA A 150 -20.83 16.36 16.01
C ALA A 150 -20.21 15.64 14.81
N GLN A 151 -19.46 16.39 13.96
CA GLN A 151 -18.70 15.78 12.85
C GLN A 151 -17.66 14.78 13.38
N LEU A 152 -16.93 15.16 14.43
CA LEU A 152 -15.88 14.33 15.03
C LEU A 152 -16.49 13.03 15.58
N ARG A 153 -17.60 13.15 16.33
CA ARG A 153 -18.27 11.98 16.90
C ARG A 153 -18.73 11.01 15.81
N ALA A 154 -19.41 11.51 14.79
CA ALA A 154 -19.89 10.68 13.68
C ALA A 154 -18.74 10.02 12.93
N SER A 155 -17.62 10.74 12.77
CA SER A 155 -16.42 10.21 12.09
C SER A 155 -15.78 9.07 12.90
N ILE A 156 -15.63 9.25 14.21
CA ILE A 156 -15.08 8.20 15.11
C ILE A 156 -15.96 6.95 15.03
N GLU A 157 -17.28 7.14 15.12
CA GLU A 157 -18.24 6.02 15.07
C GLU A 157 -18.14 5.28 13.72
N ALA A 158 -18.07 6.02 12.62
CA ALA A 158 -17.98 5.43 11.27
C ALA A 158 -16.70 4.64 11.09
N VAL A 159 -15.58 5.16 11.60
CA VAL A 159 -14.30 4.46 11.49
C VAL A 159 -14.31 3.18 12.31
N PHE A 160 -14.83 3.19 13.55
CA PHE A 160 -14.98 1.96 14.32
C PHE A 160 -15.86 0.93 13.59
N ALA A 161 -17.00 1.39 13.06
CA ALA A 161 -17.94 0.53 12.35
C ALA A 161 -17.35 -0.10 11.08
N SER A 162 -16.38 0.57 10.46
CA SER A 162 -15.76 0.08 9.21
C SER A 162 -15.00 -1.23 9.40
N TRP A 163 -14.68 -1.63 10.65
CA TRP A 163 -14.11 -2.95 10.94
C TRP A 163 -15.02 -4.07 10.43
N ASN A 164 -16.33 -3.89 10.50
CA ASN A 164 -17.32 -4.87 10.07
C ASN A 164 -17.90 -4.57 8.67
N SER A 165 -17.24 -3.71 7.90
CA SER A 165 -17.65 -3.51 6.51
C SER A 165 -17.44 -4.80 5.70
N PRO A 166 -18.28 -5.07 4.67
CA PRO A 166 -18.12 -6.30 3.88
C PRO A 166 -16.72 -6.50 3.31
N ARG A 167 -16.08 -5.42 2.85
CA ARG A 167 -14.73 -5.50 2.29
C ARG A 167 -13.69 -5.85 3.37
N ALA A 168 -13.82 -5.30 4.57
CA ALA A 168 -12.89 -5.58 5.67
C ALA A 168 -13.02 -7.03 6.16
N VAL A 169 -14.27 -7.52 6.27
CA VAL A 169 -14.54 -8.92 6.65
C VAL A 169 -13.97 -9.87 5.60
N ALA A 170 -14.28 -9.65 4.31
CA ALA A 170 -13.78 -10.50 3.23
C ALA A 170 -12.26 -10.54 3.18
N TYR A 171 -11.62 -9.41 3.41
CA TYR A 171 -10.16 -9.33 3.45
C TYR A 171 -9.59 -10.18 4.58
N ARG A 172 -10.14 -10.04 5.80
CA ARG A 172 -9.68 -10.83 6.94
C ARG A 172 -9.89 -12.33 6.72
N ASP A 173 -11.05 -12.73 6.19
CA ASP A 173 -11.34 -14.13 5.87
C ASP A 173 -10.31 -14.70 4.89
N HIS A 174 -10.01 -13.93 3.84
CA HIS A 174 -9.05 -14.38 2.81
C HIS A 174 -7.64 -14.56 3.38
N HIS A 175 -7.25 -13.66 4.29
CA HIS A 175 -5.88 -13.67 4.86
C HIS A 175 -5.79 -14.45 6.18
N GLY A 176 -6.87 -15.05 6.64
CA GLY A 176 -6.88 -15.78 7.90
C GLY A 176 -6.59 -14.91 9.11
N LEU A 177 -7.01 -13.64 9.07
CA LEU A 177 -6.77 -12.69 10.15
C LEU A 177 -7.87 -12.77 11.21
N ASP A 178 -7.50 -12.44 12.46
CA ASP A 178 -8.41 -12.50 13.59
C ASP A 178 -9.51 -11.42 13.48
N ASP A 179 -10.76 -11.84 13.62
CA ASP A 179 -11.92 -10.96 13.66
C ASP A 179 -12.13 -10.26 15.00
N GLN A 180 -11.47 -10.74 16.07
CA GLN A 180 -11.72 -10.27 17.43
C GLN A 180 -10.93 -9.00 17.80
N GLY A 181 -9.92 -8.66 17.01
CA GLY A 181 -8.96 -7.61 17.37
C GLY A 181 -9.49 -6.17 17.32
N GLY A 182 -10.46 -5.91 16.48
CA GLY A 182 -11.01 -4.55 16.30
C GLY A 182 -9.98 -3.58 15.72
N THR A 183 -10.36 -2.31 15.71
CA THR A 183 -9.47 -1.24 15.27
C THR A 183 -9.38 -0.14 16.32
N ALA A 184 -8.20 0.47 16.44
CA ALA A 184 -8.06 1.76 17.10
C ALA A 184 -8.55 2.87 16.14
N VAL A 185 -8.78 4.05 16.70
CA VAL A 185 -9.03 5.27 15.91
C VAL A 185 -7.95 6.28 16.28
N VAL A 186 -7.26 6.80 15.27
CA VAL A 186 -6.25 7.84 15.42
C VAL A 186 -6.86 9.17 14.95
N VAL A 187 -6.84 10.17 15.83
CA VAL A 187 -7.26 11.55 15.52
C VAL A 187 -5.99 12.40 15.45
N GLN A 188 -5.70 12.95 14.28
CA GLN A 188 -4.43 13.63 14.01
C GLN A 188 -4.67 15.01 13.39
N ALA A 189 -3.90 15.99 13.82
CA ALA A 189 -3.93 17.33 13.23
C ALA A 189 -3.62 17.24 11.73
N MET A 190 -4.41 17.94 10.91
CA MET A 190 -4.18 18.00 9.46
C MET A 190 -2.99 18.90 9.15
N VAL A 191 -2.26 18.48 8.12
CA VAL A 191 -1.27 19.31 7.39
C VAL A 191 -1.63 19.23 5.90
N PHE A 192 -1.30 20.27 5.14
CA PHE A 192 -1.92 20.46 3.84
C PHE A 192 -0.90 20.50 2.72
N GLY A 193 -0.90 19.44 1.91
CA GLY A 193 -0.09 19.33 0.69
C GLY A 193 -0.60 20.17 -0.47
N ASN A 194 -1.77 20.79 -0.31
CA ASN A 194 -2.38 21.65 -1.33
C ASN A 194 -2.42 23.14 -0.89
N LEU A 195 -1.63 23.51 0.12
CA LEU A 195 -1.69 24.85 0.69
C LEU A 195 -1.01 25.91 -0.18
N THR A 196 0.21 25.65 -0.64
CA THR A 196 1.01 26.58 -1.43
C THR A 196 1.72 25.86 -2.56
N ALA A 197 2.38 26.59 -3.43
CA ALA A 197 3.25 26.02 -4.47
C ALA A 197 4.41 25.17 -3.89
N UNK A 198 4.70 25.27 -2.68
CA UNK A 198 5.68 24.57 -2.06
C UNK A 198 5.25 23.47 -1.28
N SER A 199 4.06 23.13 -1.54
CA SER A 199 3.39 22.04 -0.79
C SER A 199 3.20 20.83 -1.70
N GLY A 200 2.95 19.69 -1.06
CA GLY A 200 2.68 18.45 -1.80
C GLY A 200 2.59 17.28 -0.84
N ALA A 201 2.35 16.09 -1.38
CA ALA A 201 2.28 14.86 -0.61
C ALA A 201 3.01 13.74 -1.35
N GLY A 202 3.41 12.71 -0.62
CA GLY A 202 4.08 11.60 -1.25
C GLY A 202 4.11 10.36 -0.39
N VAL A 203 4.58 9.28 -1.01
CA VAL A 203 4.86 8.01 -0.34
C VAL A 203 6.27 7.59 -0.72
N LEU A 204 7.05 7.22 0.28
CA LEU A 204 8.44 6.78 0.10
C LEU A 204 8.62 5.39 0.71
N SER A 205 9.17 4.47 -0.06
CA SER A 205 9.77 3.24 0.48
C SER A 205 11.26 3.48 0.63
N SER A 206 11.80 3.15 1.79
CA SER A 206 13.23 3.41 2.09
C SER A 206 14.16 2.63 1.16
N ARG A 207 13.69 1.49 0.61
CA ARG A 207 14.34 0.74 -0.48
C ARG A 207 13.26 0.30 -1.47
N ASN A 208 13.67 -0.11 -2.66
CA ASN A 208 12.75 -0.45 -3.75
C ASN A 208 11.96 -1.74 -3.41
N PRO A 209 10.64 -1.65 -3.17
CA PRO A 209 9.84 -2.82 -2.76
C PRO A 209 9.45 -3.73 -3.92
N ILE A 210 9.76 -3.33 -5.15
CA ILE A 210 9.48 -4.12 -6.36
C ILE A 210 10.68 -4.99 -6.69
N THR A 211 11.86 -4.37 -6.79
CA THR A 211 13.09 -5.05 -7.23
C THR A 211 14.00 -5.51 -6.10
N GLY A 212 13.86 -4.90 -4.92
CA GLY A 212 14.79 -5.12 -3.81
C GLY A 212 16.08 -4.34 -3.94
N ALA A 213 16.15 -3.36 -4.83
CA ALA A 213 17.35 -2.51 -4.95
C ALA A 213 17.47 -1.60 -3.72
N ASN A 214 18.70 -1.38 -3.26
CA ASN A 214 18.98 -0.50 -2.12
C ASN A 214 19.02 0.95 -2.60
N GLU A 215 17.83 1.45 -2.94
CA GLU A 215 17.62 2.83 -3.38
C GLU A 215 16.25 3.30 -2.94
N PRO A 216 16.08 4.55 -2.52
CA PRO A 216 14.75 5.04 -2.17
C PRO A 216 13.83 4.99 -3.39
N PHE A 217 12.59 4.62 -3.14
CA PHE A 217 11.59 4.40 -4.20
C PHE A 217 10.28 5.01 -3.76
N GLY A 218 9.70 5.88 -4.57
CA GLY A 218 8.45 6.50 -4.16
C GLY A 218 7.94 7.53 -5.13
N GLU A 219 6.89 8.19 -4.69
CA GLU A 219 6.09 9.09 -5.52
C GLU A 219 5.88 10.42 -4.80
N TRP A 220 5.85 11.47 -5.61
CA TRP A 220 5.67 12.85 -5.16
C TRP A 220 4.58 13.51 -6.00
N LEU A 221 3.67 14.19 -5.34
CA LEU A 221 2.59 14.94 -5.97
C LEU A 221 2.63 16.39 -5.47
N PRO A 222 3.23 17.31 -6.23
CA PRO A 222 3.19 18.72 -5.84
C PRO A 222 1.75 19.24 -5.89
N GLY A 223 1.38 19.98 -4.86
CA GLY A 223 0.05 20.59 -4.75
C GLY A 223 -1.09 19.64 -4.45
N GLY A 224 -0.78 18.37 -4.12
CA GLY A 224 -1.81 17.36 -3.82
C GLY A 224 -1.80 16.90 -2.38
N GLN A 225 -2.82 16.16 -2.00
CA GLN A 225 -2.93 15.53 -0.69
C GLN A 225 -2.58 14.05 -0.77
N GLY A 226 -2.32 13.42 0.38
CA GLY A 226 -1.90 12.01 0.42
C GLY A 226 -2.90 11.04 -0.20
N ASP A 227 -4.18 11.29 -0.04
CA ASP A 227 -5.22 10.46 -0.64
C ASP A 227 -5.20 10.49 -2.18
N ASP A 228 -4.75 11.59 -2.77
CA ASP A 228 -4.56 11.67 -4.24
C ASP A 228 -3.45 10.72 -4.70
N VAL A 229 -2.36 10.63 -3.92
CA VAL A 229 -1.21 9.76 -4.23
C VAL A 229 -1.64 8.29 -4.19
N VAL A 230 -2.29 7.87 -3.10
CA VAL A 230 -2.63 6.46 -2.90
C VAL A 230 -3.84 6.01 -3.71
N SER A 231 -4.73 6.93 -4.13
CA SER A 231 -5.89 6.57 -4.95
C SER A 231 -5.49 6.10 -6.36
N GLY A 232 -4.37 6.60 -6.86
CA GLY A 232 -3.93 6.32 -8.22
C GLY A 232 -4.74 7.05 -9.29
N LEU A 233 -5.55 8.03 -8.90
CA LEU A 233 -6.40 8.78 -9.84
C LEU A 233 -5.64 9.91 -10.53
N VAL A 234 -4.53 10.34 -9.95
CA VAL A 234 -3.76 11.49 -10.41
C VAL A 234 -2.37 11.03 -10.81
N ALA A 235 -1.82 11.61 -11.85
CA ALA A 235 -0.45 11.34 -12.26
C ALA A 235 0.53 11.90 -11.23
N VAL A 236 1.44 11.06 -10.77
CA VAL A 236 2.45 11.40 -9.77
C VAL A 236 3.83 11.40 -10.41
N ALA A 237 4.76 12.15 -9.83
CA ALA A 237 6.16 12.16 -10.24
C ALA A 237 6.97 11.17 -9.38
N PRO A 238 8.10 10.67 -9.85
CA PRO A 238 8.98 9.90 -8.98
C PRO A 238 9.54 10.77 -7.86
N ILE A 239 9.92 10.13 -6.75
CA ILE A 239 10.40 10.83 -5.54
C ILE A 239 11.61 11.74 -5.84
N THR A 240 12.37 11.42 -6.89
CA THR A 240 13.50 12.25 -7.32
C THR A 240 13.09 13.66 -7.74
N ALA A 241 11.82 13.84 -8.17
CA ALA A 241 11.32 15.18 -8.48
C ALA A 241 11.28 16.08 -7.23
N LEU A 242 11.02 15.53 -6.05
CA LEU A 242 11.11 16.29 -4.79
C LEU A 242 12.55 16.75 -4.56
N ARG A 243 13.53 15.89 -4.82
CA ARG A 243 14.95 16.26 -4.71
C ARG A 243 15.28 17.48 -5.57
N ASP A 244 14.75 17.49 -6.80
CA ASP A 244 15.06 18.55 -7.76
C ASP A 244 14.32 19.84 -7.40
N GLN A 245 13.10 19.74 -6.84
CA GLN A 245 12.27 20.90 -6.49
C GLN A 245 12.61 21.46 -5.10
N GLN A 246 12.85 20.62 -4.11
CA GLN A 246 13.07 21.00 -2.71
C GLN A 246 14.15 20.11 -2.10
N PRO A 247 15.44 20.33 -2.45
CA PRO A 247 16.52 19.43 -2.02
C PRO A 247 16.67 19.31 -0.49
N ALA A 248 16.44 20.39 0.25
CA ALA A 248 16.55 20.35 1.72
C ALA A 248 15.48 19.46 2.33
N VAL A 249 14.24 19.52 1.83
CA VAL A 249 13.13 18.66 2.28
C VAL A 249 13.43 17.19 1.93
N TYR A 250 13.93 16.96 0.71
CA TYR A 250 14.32 15.61 0.26
C TYR A 250 15.39 15.03 1.20
N ASP A 251 16.41 15.80 1.56
CA ASP A 251 17.49 15.34 2.45
C ASP A 251 16.94 15.00 3.85
N GLN A 252 16.01 15.81 4.37
CA GLN A 252 15.34 15.53 5.64
C GLN A 252 14.54 14.24 5.57
N LEU A 253 13.82 14.02 4.47
CA LEU A 253 13.02 12.81 4.25
C LEU A 253 13.93 11.58 4.18
N MET A 254 15.06 11.66 3.47
CA MET A 254 16.02 10.54 3.37
C MET A 254 16.63 10.22 4.74
N ALA A 255 16.96 11.24 5.54
CA ALA A 255 17.50 11.04 6.89
C ALA A 255 16.45 10.35 7.79
N ALA A 256 15.20 10.79 7.72
CA ALA A 256 14.10 10.17 8.47
C ALA A 256 13.90 8.71 8.04
N ALA A 257 13.95 8.42 6.75
CA ALA A 257 13.78 7.06 6.21
C ALA A 257 14.87 6.12 6.73
N ARG A 258 16.12 6.57 6.76
CA ARG A 258 17.24 5.77 7.30
C ARG A 258 17.05 5.52 8.81
N SER A 259 16.64 6.53 9.56
CA SER A 259 16.35 6.37 10.99
C SER A 259 15.24 5.35 11.23
N LEU A 260 14.13 5.49 10.50
CA LEU A 260 12.98 4.60 10.65
C LEU A 260 13.33 3.15 10.28
N GLU A 261 14.13 2.97 9.23
CA GLU A 261 14.59 1.64 8.81
C GLU A 261 15.42 0.97 9.92
N ARG A 262 16.35 1.72 10.52
CA ARG A 262 17.16 1.21 11.64
C ARG A 262 16.31 0.90 12.87
N MET A 263 15.37 1.78 13.22
CA MET A 263 14.50 1.58 14.38
C MET A 263 13.59 0.36 14.22
N ALA A 264 13.04 0.16 13.03
CA ALA A 264 12.15 -0.95 12.75
C ALA A 264 12.89 -2.26 12.43
N GLY A 265 14.17 -2.18 12.07
CA GLY A 265 14.91 -3.31 11.53
C GLY A 265 14.34 -3.83 10.23
N ASP A 266 13.66 -2.95 9.46
CA ASP A 266 12.98 -3.34 8.24
C ASP A 266 12.77 -2.14 7.33
N VAL A 267 12.63 -2.43 6.04
CA VAL A 267 12.32 -1.44 5.01
C VAL A 267 10.97 -0.80 5.31
N GLN A 268 10.93 0.52 5.31
CA GLN A 268 9.77 1.30 5.71
C GLN A 268 9.11 1.99 4.53
N GLU A 269 7.80 1.92 4.50
CA GLU A 269 6.96 2.77 3.64
C GLU A 269 6.47 3.93 4.50
N ILE A 270 6.69 5.15 4.02
CA ILE A 270 6.48 6.39 4.77
C ILE A 270 5.52 7.26 3.97
N GLU A 271 4.38 7.60 4.56
CA GLU A 271 3.49 8.63 4.03
C GLU A 271 3.93 9.97 4.58
N PHE A 272 4.09 10.96 3.72
CA PHE A 272 4.56 12.28 4.14
C PHE A 272 3.81 13.38 3.38
N THR A 273 3.79 14.55 4.01
CA THR A 273 3.27 15.79 3.42
C THR A 273 4.33 16.87 3.59
N VAL A 274 4.44 17.69 2.57
CA VAL A 274 5.22 18.94 2.65
C VAL A 274 4.21 20.08 2.67
N GLU A 275 4.16 20.80 3.77
CA GLU A 275 3.29 21.97 3.92
C GLU A 275 4.17 23.21 3.89
N ASP A 276 4.10 23.96 2.80
CA ASP A 276 4.86 25.19 2.63
C ASP A 276 6.36 24.99 2.96
N SER A 277 6.97 24.01 2.33
CA SER A 277 8.39 23.61 2.49
C SER A 277 8.74 23.00 3.85
N GLN A 278 7.75 22.68 4.68
CA GLN A 278 7.95 21.99 5.96
C GLN A 278 7.57 20.52 5.81
N LEU A 279 8.51 19.63 6.08
CA LEU A 279 8.26 18.17 6.02
C LEU A 279 7.44 17.70 7.23
N TRP A 280 6.46 16.87 6.97
CA TRP A 280 5.68 16.17 7.99
C TRP A 280 5.56 14.69 7.61
N LEU A 281 5.88 13.81 8.56
CA LEU A 281 5.69 12.36 8.41
C LEU A 281 4.34 12.01 9.02
N LEU A 282 3.49 11.32 8.26
CA LEU A 282 2.12 11.01 8.70
C LEU A 282 1.98 9.59 9.23
N GLN A 283 2.75 8.68 8.67
CA GLN A 283 2.64 7.25 8.98
C GLN A 283 3.89 6.54 8.48
N THR A 284 4.28 5.50 9.21
CA THR A 284 5.30 4.56 8.75
C THR A 284 4.81 3.14 8.98
N ARG A 285 5.19 2.25 8.07
CA ARG A 285 4.89 0.81 8.18
C ARG A 285 5.95 0.01 7.43
N GLY A 286 6.03 -1.28 7.71
CA GLY A 286 6.83 -2.19 6.89
C GLY A 286 6.35 -2.15 5.44
N ALA A 287 7.27 -2.05 4.50
CA ALA A 287 6.93 -1.93 3.08
C ALA A 287 6.39 -3.26 2.54
N GLU A 288 5.22 -3.21 1.91
CA GLU A 288 4.70 -4.34 1.14
C GLU A 288 5.57 -4.54 -0.10
N ARG A 289 6.01 -5.75 -0.31
CA ARG A 289 7.08 -6.02 -1.27
C ARG A 289 6.83 -7.27 -2.11
N SER A 290 7.39 -7.30 -3.31
CA SER A 290 7.34 -8.48 -4.17
C SER A 290 8.15 -9.61 -3.55
N ALA A 291 7.93 -10.84 -4.03
CA ALA A 291 8.71 -12.01 -3.59
C ALA A 291 10.21 -11.82 -3.84
N GLN A 292 10.57 -11.24 -5.00
CA GLN A 292 11.96 -10.93 -5.33
C GLN A 292 12.56 -9.95 -4.33
N ALA A 293 11.81 -8.88 -4.04
CA ALA A 293 12.27 -7.86 -3.09
C ALA A 293 12.37 -8.45 -1.67
N ALA A 294 11.41 -9.30 -1.26
CA ALA A 294 11.44 -9.91 0.06
C ALA A 294 12.75 -10.64 0.32
N VAL A 295 13.19 -11.46 -0.65
CA VAL A 295 14.44 -12.21 -0.53
C VAL A 295 15.65 -11.28 -0.52
N ARG A 296 15.72 -10.36 -1.49
CA ARG A 296 16.87 -9.44 -1.61
C ARG A 296 17.02 -8.53 -0.40
N LEU A 297 15.90 -7.97 0.07
CA LEU A 297 15.94 -7.04 1.20
C LEU A 297 16.26 -7.76 2.50
N ALA A 298 15.75 -8.99 2.71
CA ALA A 298 16.12 -9.77 3.89
C ALA A 298 17.64 -10.03 3.93
N LEU A 299 18.23 -10.39 2.79
CA LEU A 299 19.68 -10.61 2.71
C LEU A 299 20.48 -9.33 2.94
N GLN A 300 20.04 -8.19 2.39
CA GLN A 300 20.70 -6.90 2.60
C GLN A 300 20.69 -6.50 4.08
N LEU A 301 19.50 -6.56 4.71
CA LEU A 301 19.35 -6.18 6.11
C LEU A 301 20.18 -7.08 7.03
N HIS A 302 20.25 -8.38 6.70
CA HIS A 302 21.11 -9.32 7.41
C HIS A 302 22.59 -8.95 7.25
N HIS A 303 23.03 -8.72 6.03
CA HIS A 303 24.42 -8.34 5.74
C HIS A 303 24.83 -7.05 6.45
N GLU A 304 23.89 -6.12 6.60
CA GLU A 304 24.11 -4.85 7.32
C GLU A 304 24.01 -5.01 8.85
N GLY A 305 23.66 -6.19 9.34
CA GLY A 305 23.56 -6.47 10.77
C GLY A 305 22.28 -5.93 11.42
N LEU A 306 21.28 -5.57 10.63
CA LEU A 306 20.01 -5.07 11.16
C LEU A 306 19.08 -6.19 11.62
N ILE A 307 19.22 -7.38 11.05
CA ILE A 307 18.47 -8.57 11.44
C ILE A 307 19.41 -9.78 11.52
N ASP A 308 19.05 -10.77 12.31
CA ASP A 308 19.85 -12.00 12.49
C ASP A 308 19.41 -13.10 11.51
N ASP A 309 20.07 -14.25 11.56
CA ASP A 309 19.79 -15.42 10.70
C ASP A 309 18.33 -15.87 10.83
N THR A 310 17.82 -15.95 12.04
CA THR A 310 16.45 -16.42 12.32
C THR A 310 15.42 -15.49 11.70
N GLU A 311 15.60 -14.19 11.90
CA GLU A 311 14.69 -13.20 11.32
C GLU A 311 14.79 -13.18 9.79
N THR A 312 15.99 -13.35 9.24
CA THR A 312 16.21 -13.43 7.80
C THR A 312 15.38 -14.58 7.19
N LEU A 313 15.48 -15.76 7.81
CA LEU A 313 14.73 -16.94 7.35
C LEU A 313 13.21 -16.73 7.51
N ARG A 314 12.81 -16.11 8.62
CA ARG A 314 11.38 -15.87 8.88
C ARG A 314 10.74 -14.94 7.84
N ARG A 315 11.50 -13.99 7.29
CA ARG A 315 10.99 -13.04 6.28
C ARG A 315 10.87 -13.61 4.88
N VAL A 316 11.50 -14.74 4.61
CA VAL A 316 11.41 -15.43 3.31
C VAL A 316 10.45 -16.60 3.44
N THR A 317 9.18 -16.35 3.10
CA THR A 317 8.11 -17.34 3.28
C THR A 317 8.11 -18.38 2.15
N PRO A 318 7.50 -19.58 2.38
CA PRO A 318 7.28 -20.53 1.29
C PRO A 318 6.55 -19.92 0.09
N THR A 319 5.59 -19.03 0.33
CA THR A 319 4.86 -18.35 -0.74
C THR A 319 5.79 -17.50 -1.62
N HIS A 320 6.76 -16.83 -1.00
CA HIS A 320 7.78 -16.08 -1.78
C HIS A 320 8.54 -17.01 -2.72
N ILE A 321 8.97 -18.17 -2.20
CA ILE A 321 9.72 -19.15 -3.00
C ILE A 321 8.86 -19.69 -4.14
N GLU A 322 7.63 -20.07 -3.85
CA GLU A 322 6.69 -20.56 -4.88
C GLU A 322 6.49 -19.51 -5.97
N THR A 323 6.33 -18.25 -5.59
CA THR A 323 6.15 -17.15 -6.54
C THR A 323 7.37 -16.98 -7.43
N LEU A 324 8.58 -17.08 -6.85
CA LEU A 324 9.83 -16.95 -7.60
C LEU A 324 10.06 -18.13 -8.57
N LEU A 325 9.50 -19.29 -8.25
CA LEU A 325 9.60 -20.49 -9.11
C LEU A 325 8.53 -20.52 -10.20
N ARG A 326 7.61 -19.57 -10.22
CA ARG A 326 6.56 -19.50 -11.25
C ARG A 326 7.14 -19.26 -12.64
N PRO A 327 6.42 -19.69 -13.68
CA PRO A 327 6.88 -19.52 -15.06
C PRO A 327 7.19 -18.06 -15.42
N SER A 328 8.15 -17.90 -16.30
CA SER A 328 8.49 -16.60 -16.89
C SER A 328 8.56 -16.69 -18.40
N LEU A 329 8.36 -15.59 -19.10
CA LEU A 329 8.47 -15.54 -20.55
C LEU A 329 9.94 -15.61 -20.97
N GLN A 330 10.22 -16.49 -21.92
CA GLN A 330 11.53 -16.48 -22.58
C GLN A 330 11.67 -15.20 -23.42
N THR A 331 12.91 -14.73 -23.54
CA THR A 331 13.19 -13.49 -24.25
C THR A 331 12.66 -13.52 -25.69
N GLU A 332 12.85 -14.61 -26.39
CA GLU A 332 12.40 -14.81 -27.76
C GLU A 332 10.88 -14.71 -27.87
N THR A 333 10.17 -15.36 -26.95
CA THR A 333 8.70 -15.30 -26.89
C THR A 333 8.20 -13.88 -26.64
N ARG A 334 8.86 -13.20 -25.69
CA ARG A 334 8.51 -11.80 -25.34
C ARG A 334 8.69 -10.87 -26.54
N LEU A 335 9.81 -11.01 -27.27
CA LEU A 335 10.10 -10.17 -28.41
C LEU A 335 9.20 -10.47 -29.62
N ALA A 336 8.74 -11.70 -29.76
CA ALA A 336 7.86 -12.12 -30.85
C ALA A 336 6.39 -11.76 -30.60
N ALA A 337 6.00 -11.49 -29.37
CA ALA A 337 4.61 -11.23 -29.02
C ALA A 337 4.22 -9.77 -29.37
N PRO A 338 3.02 -9.55 -29.94
CA PRO A 338 2.53 -8.20 -30.14
C PRO A 338 2.40 -7.46 -28.81
N LEU A 339 2.98 -6.28 -28.73
CA LEU A 339 2.89 -5.46 -27.53
C LEU A 339 1.59 -4.66 -27.57
N LEU A 340 0.71 -4.89 -26.59
CA LEU A 340 -0.61 -4.26 -26.55
C LEU A 340 -0.62 -3.01 -25.66
N ALA A 341 0.15 -3.00 -24.57
CA ALA A 341 0.21 -1.86 -23.64
C ALA A 341 1.51 -1.92 -22.85
N LYS A 342 1.94 -0.77 -22.34
CA LYS A 342 3.11 -0.63 -21.47
C LYS A 342 2.73 0.14 -20.23
N GLY A 343 3.30 -0.24 -19.08
CA GLY A 343 3.08 0.45 -17.82
C GLY A 343 4.20 0.17 -16.84
N LEU A 344 4.02 0.63 -15.62
CA LEU A 344 4.96 0.38 -14.53
C LEU A 344 4.73 -1.04 -14.00
N PRO A 345 5.76 -1.92 -13.98
CA PRO A 345 5.64 -3.23 -13.35
C PRO A 345 5.54 -3.06 -11.82
N ALA A 346 4.37 -3.30 -11.29
CA ALA A 346 4.10 -3.07 -9.87
C ALA A 346 4.24 -4.33 -9.01
N CYS A 347 4.06 -5.53 -9.63
CA CYS A 347 4.34 -6.82 -9.00
C CYS A 347 4.83 -7.79 -10.07
N PRO A 348 6.02 -8.32 -9.93
CA PRO A 348 6.61 -9.26 -10.92
C PRO A 348 5.87 -10.60 -11.04
N UNK A 349 5.89 -11.34 -12.18
CA UNK A 349 5.40 -12.61 -12.50
C UNK A 349 4.87 -12.54 -13.89
N VAL A 350 4.43 -13.51 -14.34
CA VAL A 350 3.76 -13.58 -15.67
C VAL A 350 2.47 -14.39 -15.56
N UNK A 351 1.35 -13.90 -15.99
CA UNK A 351 0.18 -14.59 -15.91
C UNK A 351 -0.53 -14.39 -17.17
N SER A 352 -1.34 -15.27 -17.60
CA SER A 352 -2.17 -15.14 -18.81
C SER A 352 -3.64 -15.35 -18.46
N GLY A 353 -4.53 -14.72 -19.19
CA GLY A 353 -5.96 -14.91 -18.99
C GLY A 353 -6.76 -13.98 -19.88
N THR A 354 -8.08 -14.13 -19.82
CA THR A 354 -9.01 -13.24 -20.52
C THR A 354 -9.16 -11.94 -19.74
N ALA A 355 -9.08 -10.83 -20.44
CA ALA A 355 -9.17 -9.50 -19.86
C ALA A 355 -10.64 -9.12 -19.60
N TYR A 356 -10.97 -8.87 -18.35
CA TYR A 356 -12.30 -8.38 -17.91
C TYR A 356 -12.15 -6.99 -17.33
N THR A 357 -13.10 -6.11 -17.66
CA THR A 357 -13.07 -4.72 -17.19
C THR A 357 -14.09 -4.46 -16.07
N GLU A 358 -14.99 -5.42 -15.85
CA GLU A 358 -15.97 -5.33 -14.77
C GLU A 358 -15.72 -6.44 -13.74
N VAL A 359 -15.75 -6.06 -12.47
CA VAL A 359 -15.44 -6.96 -11.36
C VAL A 359 -16.39 -8.15 -11.32
N ASP A 360 -17.70 -7.89 -11.49
CA ASP A 360 -18.69 -8.97 -11.43
C ASP A 360 -18.49 -9.99 -12.56
N GLU A 361 -18.18 -9.53 -13.77
CA GLU A 361 -17.88 -10.40 -14.90
C GLU A 361 -16.61 -11.22 -14.65
N ALA A 362 -15.60 -10.59 -14.08
CA ALA A 362 -14.35 -11.26 -13.72
C ALA A 362 -14.59 -12.35 -12.68
N LEU A 363 -15.41 -12.07 -11.67
CA LEU A 363 -15.77 -13.03 -10.63
C LEU A 363 -16.55 -14.21 -11.22
N ASP A 364 -17.52 -13.95 -12.11
CA ASP A 364 -18.29 -14.99 -12.78
C ASP A 364 -17.39 -15.88 -13.62
N ALA A 365 -16.45 -15.31 -14.37
CA ALA A 365 -15.48 -16.06 -15.16
C ALA A 365 -14.57 -16.90 -14.26
N ALA A 366 -14.08 -16.34 -13.19
CA ALA A 366 -13.27 -17.08 -12.23
C ALA A 366 -14.04 -18.24 -11.59
N UNK A 367 -15.17 -17.96 -11.37
CA UNK A 367 -16.00 -18.89 -10.87
C UNK A 367 -16.22 -19.97 -11.77
N ARG A 368 -16.13 -19.93 -13.11
CA ARG A 368 -16.16 -20.98 -14.14
C ARG A 368 -14.80 -21.65 -14.34
N GLY A 369 -13.78 -21.24 -13.58
CA GLY A 369 -12.43 -21.76 -13.71
C GLY A 369 -11.61 -21.11 -14.83
N GLU A 370 -12.09 -20.00 -15.40
CA GLU A 370 -11.35 -19.29 -16.44
C GLU A 370 -10.21 -18.46 -15.80
N PRO A 371 -9.03 -18.45 -16.42
CA PRO A 371 -7.98 -17.54 -15.96
C PRO A 371 -8.34 -16.09 -16.35
N VAL A 372 -8.38 -15.21 -15.37
CA VAL A 372 -8.88 -13.85 -15.52
C VAL A 372 -7.73 -12.85 -15.34
N ILE A 373 -7.66 -11.85 -16.19
CA ILE A 373 -6.86 -10.63 -15.99
C ILE A 373 -7.85 -9.49 -15.76
N LEU A 374 -7.75 -8.84 -14.60
CA LEU A 374 -8.62 -7.70 -14.29
C LEU A 374 -7.99 -6.43 -14.82
N VAL A 375 -8.70 -5.72 -15.70
CA VAL A 375 -8.23 -4.48 -16.32
C VAL A 375 -9.17 -3.36 -15.92
N ARG A 376 -8.68 -2.38 -15.17
CA ARG A 376 -9.48 -1.25 -14.69
C ARG A 376 -8.81 0.05 -15.09
N ASP A 377 -9.58 1.13 -15.12
CA ASP A 377 -8.96 2.46 -15.22
C ASP A 377 -8.13 2.74 -13.95
N HIS A 378 -8.70 2.44 -12.80
CA HIS A 378 -8.03 2.43 -11.50
C HIS A 378 -8.75 1.41 -10.62
N THR A 379 -8.12 0.93 -9.56
CA THR A 379 -8.80 0.05 -8.61
C THR A 379 -9.20 0.83 -7.36
N ARG A 380 -10.32 0.41 -6.80
CA ARG A 380 -10.87 0.91 -5.54
C ARG A 380 -10.90 -0.22 -4.51
N PRO A 381 -11.05 0.09 -3.23
CA PRO A 381 -11.17 -0.99 -2.23
C PRO A 381 -12.30 -1.98 -2.54
N GLU A 382 -13.37 -1.53 -3.18
CA GLU A 382 -14.50 -2.38 -3.58
C GLU A 382 -14.10 -3.41 -4.67
N ASP A 383 -13.03 -3.16 -5.41
CA ASP A 383 -12.58 -4.05 -6.49
C ASP A 383 -11.75 -5.24 -5.97
N VAL A 384 -11.42 -5.25 -4.67
CA VAL A 384 -10.51 -6.24 -4.09
C VAL A 384 -10.92 -7.70 -4.37
N MET A 385 -12.21 -7.99 -4.37
CA MET A 385 -12.68 -9.36 -4.68
C MET A 385 -12.32 -9.77 -6.10
N GLY A 386 -12.45 -8.85 -7.06
CA GLY A 386 -12.00 -9.09 -8.44
C GLY A 386 -10.48 -9.26 -8.54
N MET A 387 -9.73 -8.48 -7.76
CA MET A 387 -8.27 -8.60 -7.72
C MET A 387 -7.83 -9.95 -7.14
N LEU A 388 -8.54 -10.44 -6.11
CA LEU A 388 -8.29 -11.76 -5.53
C LEU A 388 -8.51 -12.88 -6.54
N ALA A 389 -9.58 -12.79 -7.32
CA ALA A 389 -9.96 -13.80 -8.31
C ALA A 389 -9.04 -13.79 -9.54
N ALA A 390 -8.44 -12.64 -9.84
CA ALA A 390 -7.63 -12.47 -11.05
C ALA A 390 -6.25 -13.10 -10.93
N GLN A 391 -5.70 -13.54 -12.06
CA GLN A 391 -4.30 -14.00 -12.17
C GLN A 391 -3.35 -12.81 -12.28
N GLY A 392 -3.85 -11.66 -12.80
CA GLY A 392 -3.06 -10.45 -12.95
C GLY A 392 -3.94 -9.22 -13.08
N ILE A 393 -3.31 -8.07 -12.88
CA ILE A 393 -4.04 -6.79 -12.81
C ILE A 393 -3.37 -5.73 -13.69
N UNK A 394 -4.03 -4.90 -14.41
CA UNK A 394 -3.61 -3.85 -15.17
C UNK A 394 -4.44 -2.68 -14.82
N THR A 395 -3.87 -1.58 -14.81
CA THR A 395 -4.63 -0.32 -14.68
C THR A 395 -4.21 0.81 -15.63
N UNK A 396 -5.08 1.43 -15.90
CA UNK A 396 -4.91 2.47 -16.71
C UNK A 396 -4.09 3.52 -16.17
N VAL A 397 -4.49 4.05 -14.93
CA VAL A 397 -3.73 5.04 -14.18
C VAL A 397 -3.15 4.40 -12.91
N GLY A 398 -2.26 5.13 -12.22
CA GLY A 398 -1.67 4.68 -10.97
C GLY A 398 -0.17 4.51 -11.08
N GLY A 399 0.48 4.67 -9.93
CA GLY A 399 1.91 4.47 -9.79
C GLY A 399 2.23 3.35 -8.80
N ALA A 400 3.46 3.32 -8.34
CA ALA A 400 3.98 2.24 -7.49
C ALA A 400 3.32 2.19 -6.10
N ALA A 401 2.79 3.32 -5.63
CA ALA A 401 2.10 3.42 -4.34
C ALA A 401 0.58 3.34 -4.47
N SER A 402 0.05 3.19 -5.69
CA SER A 402 -1.41 3.12 -5.91
C SER A 402 -2.01 1.89 -5.24
N HIS A 403 -3.30 1.94 -4.96
CA HIS A 403 -4.06 0.82 -4.39
C HIS A 403 -3.82 -0.48 -5.19
N ALA A 404 -3.91 -0.39 -6.53
CA ALA A 404 -3.67 -1.55 -7.39
C ALA A 404 -2.28 -2.15 -7.14
N ALA A 405 -1.26 -1.31 -7.05
CA ALA A 405 0.12 -1.76 -6.89
C ALA A 405 0.35 -2.42 -5.52
N VAL A 406 -0.12 -1.77 -4.45
CA VAL A 406 0.10 -2.26 -3.08
C VAL A 406 -0.64 -3.59 -2.86
N VAL A 407 -1.92 -3.64 -3.22
CA VAL A 407 -2.74 -4.85 -3.02
C VAL A 407 -2.22 -6.00 -3.89
N SER A 408 -1.78 -5.72 -5.12
CA SER A 408 -1.22 -6.76 -6.00
C SER A 408 0.03 -7.40 -5.40
N ARG A 409 0.92 -6.60 -4.80
CA ARG A 409 2.13 -7.12 -4.13
C ARG A 409 1.75 -8.00 -2.94
N GLU A 410 0.78 -7.54 -2.15
CA GLU A 410 0.29 -8.30 -1.00
C GLU A 410 -0.31 -9.65 -1.43
N LEU A 411 -1.09 -9.66 -2.50
CA LEU A 411 -1.74 -10.85 -3.03
C LEU A 411 -0.80 -11.74 -3.85
N GLY A 412 0.40 -11.27 -4.18
CA GLY A 412 1.32 -11.97 -5.08
C GLY A 412 0.79 -12.11 -6.50
N ARG A 413 -0.01 -11.15 -6.96
CA ARG A 413 -0.59 -11.13 -8.31
C ARG A 413 0.24 -10.23 -9.21
N VAL A 414 0.59 -10.72 -10.40
CA VAL A 414 1.31 -9.87 -11.36
C VAL A 414 0.50 -8.60 -11.60
N ALA A 415 1.19 -7.45 -11.63
CA ALA A 415 0.51 -6.18 -11.84
C ALA A 415 1.34 -5.23 -12.68
N VAL A 416 0.65 -4.57 -13.61
CA VAL A 416 1.21 -3.49 -14.43
C VAL A 416 0.25 -2.30 -14.30
N VAL A 417 0.74 -1.18 -13.79
CA VAL A 417 -0.10 0.00 -13.53
C VAL A 417 0.35 1.17 -14.41
N GLY A 418 -0.54 2.13 -14.60
CA GLY A 418 -0.21 3.31 -15.39
C GLY A 418 -0.03 3.03 -16.89
N CYS A 419 -0.85 2.14 -17.44
CA CYS A 419 -0.77 1.72 -18.84
C CYS A 419 -1.30 2.77 -19.84
N GLY A 420 -1.93 3.81 -19.34
CA GLY A 420 -2.45 4.88 -20.16
C GLY A 420 -3.95 4.77 -20.47
N PRO A 421 -4.54 5.86 -20.92
CA PRO A 421 -5.97 5.89 -21.18
C PRO A 421 -6.39 4.96 -22.30
N GLY A 422 -7.59 4.42 -22.23
CA GLY A 422 -8.16 3.53 -23.23
C GLY A 422 -7.71 2.08 -23.15
N VAL A 423 -6.79 1.72 -22.23
CA VAL A 423 -6.27 0.35 -22.15
C VAL A 423 -7.38 -0.66 -21.83
N ALA A 424 -8.32 -0.30 -20.95
CA ALA A 424 -9.42 -1.20 -20.61
C ALA A 424 -10.27 -1.55 -21.83
N ALA A 425 -10.69 -0.52 -22.59
CA ALA A 425 -11.49 -0.74 -23.81
C ALA A 425 -10.71 -1.54 -24.87
N ALA A 426 -9.42 -1.26 -24.99
CA ALA A 426 -8.57 -1.94 -25.99
C ALA A 426 -8.35 -3.41 -25.69
N LEU A 427 -8.36 -3.81 -24.41
CA LEU A 427 -8.05 -5.17 -23.97
C LEU A 427 -9.27 -6.01 -23.65
N ALA A 428 -10.43 -5.42 -23.41
CA ALA A 428 -11.65 -6.11 -22.96
C ALA A 428 -11.96 -7.34 -23.83
N GLY A 429 -12.15 -8.49 -23.19
CA GLY A 429 -12.48 -9.76 -23.84
C GLY A 429 -11.33 -10.46 -24.53
N LYS A 430 -10.15 -9.88 -24.59
CA LYS A 430 -8.98 -10.50 -25.23
C LYS A 430 -8.25 -11.44 -24.28
N GLU A 431 -7.72 -12.52 -24.84
CA GLU A 431 -6.76 -13.36 -24.10
C GLU A 431 -5.39 -12.70 -24.16
N ILE A 432 -4.86 -12.36 -23.01
CA ILE A 432 -3.61 -11.58 -22.91
C ILE A 432 -2.64 -12.21 -21.90
N THR A 433 -1.38 -11.89 -22.06
CA THR A 433 -0.34 -12.21 -21.07
C THR A 433 0.18 -10.90 -20.46
N VAL A 434 0.13 -10.83 -19.14
CA VAL A 434 0.72 -9.74 -18.37
C VAL A 434 2.11 -10.16 -17.91
N ASP A 435 3.12 -9.39 -18.27
CA ASP A 435 4.52 -9.62 -17.88
C ASP A 435 4.98 -8.46 -17.01
N GLY A 436 5.05 -8.70 -15.74
CA GLY A 436 5.58 -7.76 -14.74
C GLY A 436 7.07 -7.89 -14.47
N UNK A 437 7.78 -8.56 -15.05
CA UNK A 437 9.06 -8.81 -14.83
C UNK A 437 9.80 -7.60 -15.03
N UNK A 438 10.15 -7.16 -14.36
CA UNK A 438 10.83 -6.08 -14.26
C UNK A 438 12.08 -6.29 -14.79
N GLN A 439 12.50 -5.75 -15.77
CA GLN A 439 13.88 -5.67 -16.29
C GLN A 439 14.57 -4.38 -15.84
N ALA A 440 15.81 -4.49 -15.44
CA ALA A 440 16.56 -3.45 -14.72
C ALA A 440 16.83 -2.15 -15.49
N LYS A 441 16.39 -1.97 -16.68
CA LYS A 441 16.62 -0.72 -17.46
C LYS A 441 15.40 -0.15 -18.15
N UNK A 442 14.33 -0.47 -17.74
CA UNK A 442 13.30 0.16 -18.24
C UNK A 442 12.21 -0.55 -18.00
N ALA A 443 12.06 -0.36 -16.95
CA ALA A 443 10.95 -1.10 -16.43
C ALA A 443 9.64 -0.76 -17.15
N LYS A 444 9.51 -1.11 -18.40
CA LYS A 444 8.24 -1.06 -19.11
C LYS A 444 7.73 -2.50 -19.24
N ALA A 445 6.66 -2.76 -18.60
CA ALA A 445 6.00 -4.08 -18.68
C ALA A 445 5.12 -4.20 -19.92
N UNK A 446 4.96 -5.34 -20.41
CA UNK A 446 4.33 -5.47 -21.61
C UNK A 446 3.15 -6.36 -21.48
N UNK A 447 2.37 -6.30 -22.05
CA UNK A 447 1.38 -7.05 -22.12
C UNK A 447 1.46 -7.64 -23.38
N UNK A 448 1.78 -8.46 -23.54
CA UNK A 448 1.96 -9.11 -24.67
C UNK A 448 0.82 -9.99 -24.89
N CYS A 449 0.27 -10.09 -26.00
CA CYS A 449 -0.76 -11.03 -26.45
C CYS A 449 -0.11 -12.26 -27.08
N LEU A 450 -0.29 -13.37 -26.44
CA LEU A 450 0.25 -14.67 -26.91
C LEU A 450 -0.89 -15.61 -27.29
N PRO A 451 -1.13 -15.86 -28.57
CA PRO A 451 -2.14 -16.85 -28.95
C PRO A 451 -1.66 -18.25 -28.57
N GLY A 452 -2.29 -18.85 -27.56
CA GLY A 452 -2.28 -20.29 -27.28
C GLY A 452 -0.95 -20.98 -26.98
N ARG A 453 0.11 -20.27 -26.57
CA ARG A 453 1.40 -20.91 -26.26
C ARG A 453 1.65 -21.04 -24.75
N LYS A 454 2.09 -22.22 -24.35
CA LYS A 454 2.42 -22.54 -22.97
C LYS A 454 3.64 -21.76 -22.46
N VAL A 455 3.49 -21.20 -21.27
CA VAL A 455 4.59 -20.58 -20.52
C VAL A 455 5.49 -21.68 -19.98
N THR A 456 6.78 -21.59 -20.21
CA THR A 456 7.74 -22.58 -19.70
C THR A 456 8.36 -22.12 -18.39
N ARG A 457 8.53 -23.07 -17.47
CA ARG A 457 9.25 -22.82 -16.21
C ARG A 457 10.73 -22.58 -16.51
N ARG A 458 11.27 -21.49 -15.99
CA ARG A 458 12.73 -21.36 -15.89
C ARG A 458 13.20 -22.15 -14.68
N SER A 459 14.16 -23.00 -14.88
CA SER A 459 14.94 -23.56 -13.77
C SER A 459 15.62 -22.41 -13.00
N CYS A 460 15.69 -22.53 -11.71
CA CYS A 460 16.41 -21.57 -10.87
C CYS A 460 17.86 -21.45 -11.36
N ALA A 461 18.13 -20.37 -12.07
CA ALA A 461 19.51 -20.03 -12.34
C ALA A 461 20.11 -19.43 -11.07
N SER A 462 21.04 -20.14 -10.55
CA SER A 462 22.03 -19.81 -9.51
C SER A 462 21.98 -18.40 -8.91
N TRP A 463 21.79 -18.36 -7.62
CA TRP A 463 22.20 -17.26 -6.76
C TRP A 463 23.66 -16.90 -7.03
N PRO A 464 24.01 -15.65 -7.12
CA PRO A 464 25.43 -15.31 -7.17
C PRO A 464 26.06 -15.53 -5.81
N THR A 465 26.59 -16.70 -5.61
CA THR A 465 27.67 -16.85 -4.65
C THR A 465 28.87 -16.09 -5.27
N SER A 466 29.46 -15.24 -4.49
CA SER A 466 30.64 -14.50 -4.90
C SER A 466 31.68 -15.43 -5.54
N ARG A 467 32.10 -15.07 -6.73
CA ARG A 467 33.17 -15.64 -7.55
C ARG A 467 32.78 -16.69 -8.57
N ASN A 468 32.77 -16.25 -9.81
CA ASN A 468 33.02 -16.97 -11.08
C ASN A 468 32.33 -18.30 -11.32
N GLY A 469 31.43 -18.31 -12.28
CA GLY A 469 30.94 -19.51 -12.93
C GLY A 469 29.44 -19.45 -13.22
N SER A 470 29.10 -19.12 -14.45
CA SER A 470 27.72 -19.29 -14.94
C SER A 470 27.58 -20.75 -15.39
N VAL A 471 26.72 -21.50 -14.74
CA VAL A 471 26.32 -22.83 -15.26
C VAL A 471 24.91 -22.70 -15.81
N HIS A 472 24.82 -22.79 -17.12
CA HIS A 472 23.55 -22.89 -17.82
C HIS A 472 23.27 -24.37 -18.06
N GLU A 473 22.30 -24.93 -17.37
CA GLU A 473 21.81 -26.26 -17.70
C GLU A 473 20.45 -26.11 -18.37
N ARG A 474 20.41 -26.53 -19.63
CA ARG A 474 19.22 -26.50 -20.47
C ARG A 474 18.49 -27.82 -20.28
N VAL A 475 17.32 -27.84 -19.69
CA VAL A 475 16.46 -29.02 -19.67
C VAL A 475 15.42 -28.86 -20.79
N ASP A 476 15.73 -29.46 -21.91
CA ASP A 476 14.76 -29.61 -23.00
C ASP A 476 13.83 -30.79 -22.65
N GLY A 477 12.61 -30.45 -22.25
CA GLY A 477 11.60 -31.49 -22.02
C GLY A 477 10.92 -31.91 -23.30
N THR A 478 11.50 -32.89 -23.98
CA THR A 478 10.76 -33.66 -24.99
C THR A 478 10.48 -35.04 -24.41
N ALA A 479 9.21 -35.36 -24.23
CA ALA A 479 8.79 -36.72 -23.87
C ALA A 479 9.01 -37.64 -25.06
N GLY A 480 10.01 -38.50 -24.94
CA GLY A 480 10.24 -39.59 -25.87
C GLY A 480 9.95 -40.92 -25.17
N ARG A 481 9.21 -41.76 -25.84
CA ARG A 481 8.74 -43.09 -25.40
C ARG A 481 9.90 -44.03 -25.09
N ALA A 482 9.60 -44.92 -24.17
CA ALA A 482 10.41 -46.07 -23.75
C ALA A 482 10.68 -47.07 -24.85
N ALA A 483 11.86 -47.63 -24.88
CA ALA A 483 12.13 -48.92 -25.50
C ALA A 483 12.91 -49.78 -24.50
N GLN A 484 12.43 -51.01 -24.36
CA GLN A 484 12.90 -52.05 -23.46
C GLN A 484 14.14 -52.79 -24.02
N GLY A 485 14.87 -53.40 -23.10
CA GLY A 485 15.57 -54.64 -23.30
C GLY A 485 17.05 -54.67 -22.98
N PRO A 486 17.63 -55.94 -22.78
CA PRO A 486 17.81 -56.42 -21.41
C PRO A 486 19.27 -56.85 -21.12
N GLY A 487 19.51 -57.24 -19.87
CA GLY A 487 20.58 -58.16 -19.46
C GLY A 487 21.93 -57.49 -19.17
N ASP A 488 22.78 -57.89 -18.31
CA ASP A 488 22.90 -59.03 -17.43
C ASP A 488 24.08 -58.77 -16.45
N HIS A 489 23.97 -59.32 -15.24
CA HIS A 489 25.03 -59.80 -14.34
C HIS A 489 26.25 -58.90 -13.91
N HIS A 490 26.46 -58.56 -12.70
CA HIS A 490 27.25 -59.31 -11.68
C HIS A 490 27.41 -58.52 -10.38
N ARG A 491 27.06 -59.13 -9.29
CA ARG A 491 27.66 -58.92 -7.97
C ARG A 491 28.89 -59.82 -7.82
N PRO A 492 29.81 -59.70 -6.89
CA PRO A 492 29.71 -59.37 -5.47
C PRO A 492 30.85 -58.46 -5.00
N GLY A 493 31.04 -58.03 -3.81
CA GLY A 493 30.80 -58.39 -2.49
C GLY A 493 31.76 -57.71 -1.55
N ALA A 494 31.35 -57.48 -0.31
CA ALA A 494 32.09 -57.41 0.94
C ALA A 494 33.33 -56.43 1.01
N ASP A 495 33.72 -55.80 2.04
CA ASP A 495 33.46 -55.80 3.45
C ASP A 495 34.20 -54.63 4.14
N LEU A 496 33.65 -54.14 5.24
CA LEU A 496 34.36 -53.64 6.42
C LEU A 496 35.27 -52.40 6.34
N GLY A 497 34.93 -51.45 7.21
CA GLY A 497 35.76 -50.34 7.68
C GLY A 497 34.93 -49.20 8.19
#